data_76695651e48265bb7c20e6a0ad3abdaa
#
_entry.id   76695651e48265bb7c20e6a0ad3abdaa
#
_cell.length_a   1.000
_cell.length_b   1.000
_cell.length_c   1.000
_cell.angle_alpha   90.00
_cell.angle_beta   90.00
_cell.angle_gamma   90.00
#
_symmetry.space_group_name_H-M   'P 1'
#
loop_
_entity.id
_entity.type
_entity.pdbx_description
1 polymer ?
#
loop_
_entity_poly.entity_id
_entity_poly.type
_entity_poly.pdbx_seq_one_letter_code
_entity_poly.pdbx_strand_id
1 'polypeptide(L)'
;SWALPTLRKYFKVPIVGVIRPGALAAVRRTRNKRVGVIGTAATIESGVYGKALRSRDPEVQVVSQSCPLFVPLVEEGWLNGGVTGKVIQKYLQPLKDRHVDTVILGCTHYPLLHEEIRDFFGPSAAR
;
A
#
# COMPACT_ATOMS: atom_id res chain seq x y z
N SER A 1 -11.06 1.59 3.23
CA SER A 1 -11.36 1.44 4.63
C SER A 1 -12.85 1.22 4.85
N TRP A 2 -13.19 0.13 5.50
CA TRP A 2 -14.60 -0.19 5.76
C TRP A 2 -15.22 0.72 6.82
N ALA A 3 -14.42 1.42 7.64
CA ALA A 3 -14.91 2.37 8.63
C ALA A 3 -15.30 3.72 8.01
N LEU A 4 -14.95 3.97 6.76
CA LEU A 4 -15.13 5.25 6.09
C LEU A 4 -16.59 5.74 6.09
N PRO A 5 -17.61 4.91 5.78
CA PRO A 5 -18.99 5.41 5.79
C PRO A 5 -19.43 5.99 7.13
N THR A 6 -19.00 5.38 8.23
CA THR A 6 -19.31 5.86 9.57
C THR A 6 -18.66 7.22 9.82
N LEU A 7 -17.38 7.38 9.43
CA LEU A 7 -16.68 8.64 9.59
C LEU A 7 -17.34 9.76 8.77
N ARG A 8 -17.75 9.47 7.55
CA ARG A 8 -18.47 10.44 6.72
C ARG A 8 -19.75 10.91 7.38
N LYS A 9 -20.48 10.00 8.00
CA LYS A 9 -21.75 10.31 8.63
C LYS A 9 -21.58 11.30 9.78
N TYR A 10 -20.54 11.14 10.59
CA TYR A 10 -20.37 11.95 11.81
C TYR A 10 -19.63 13.25 11.57
N PHE A 11 -18.65 13.28 10.72
CA PHE A 11 -17.78 14.44 10.60
C PHE A 11 -18.25 15.45 9.56
N LYS A 12 -19.18 15.11 8.69
CA LYS A 12 -19.70 16.00 7.64
C LYS A 12 -18.61 16.62 6.75
N VAL A 13 -17.39 16.17 6.91
CA VAL A 13 -16.26 16.54 6.06
C VAL A 13 -16.13 15.45 5.01
N PRO A 14 -15.97 15.80 3.72
CA PRO A 14 -15.77 14.76 2.72
C PRO A 14 -14.49 14.02 3.04
N ILE A 15 -14.63 12.88 3.71
CA ILE A 15 -13.52 11.97 3.90
C ILE A 15 -13.43 11.17 2.63
N VAL A 16 -12.45 11.52 1.82
CA VAL A 16 -12.23 10.83 0.56
C VAL A 16 -11.73 9.44 0.89
N GLY A 17 -12.40 8.44 0.37
CA GLY A 17 -11.96 7.07 0.57
C GLY A 17 -10.57 6.88 0.00
N VAL A 18 -9.66 6.37 0.84
CA VAL A 18 -8.28 6.16 0.42
C VAL A 18 -8.16 5.08 -0.66
N ILE A 19 -9.15 4.18 -0.72
CA ILE A 19 -9.13 3.09 -1.69
C ILE A 19 -9.25 3.61 -3.13
N ARG A 20 -10.28 4.42 -3.41
CA ARG A 20 -10.48 4.94 -4.77
C ARG A 20 -9.40 5.92 -5.21
N PRO A 21 -9.03 6.94 -4.42
CA PRO A 21 -7.95 7.84 -4.81
C PRO A 21 -6.60 7.13 -4.95
N GLY A 22 -6.31 6.16 -4.08
CA GLY A 22 -5.09 5.38 -4.17
C GLY A 22 -5.03 4.55 -5.45
N ALA A 23 -6.14 3.90 -5.79
CA ALA A 23 -6.22 3.10 -7.01
C ALA A 23 -6.10 3.98 -8.25
N LEU A 24 -6.80 5.13 -8.28
CA LEU A 24 -6.72 6.05 -9.40
C LEU A 24 -5.31 6.60 -9.59
N ALA A 25 -4.66 7.01 -8.50
CA ALA A 25 -3.29 7.51 -8.55
C ALA A 25 -2.32 6.44 -9.06
N ALA A 26 -2.49 5.20 -8.62
CA ALA A 26 -1.64 4.10 -9.04
C ALA A 26 -1.81 3.79 -10.52
N VAL A 27 -3.05 3.76 -11.01
CA VAL A 27 -3.31 3.51 -12.43
C VAL A 27 -2.69 4.61 -13.30
N ARG A 28 -2.74 5.86 -12.84
CA ARG A 28 -2.14 6.97 -13.58
C ARG A 28 -0.62 6.97 -13.56
N ARG A 29 -0.01 6.46 -12.49
CA ARG A 29 1.45 6.49 -12.33
C ARG A 29 2.15 5.28 -12.89
N THR A 30 1.50 4.12 -12.86
CA THR A 30 2.16 2.90 -13.32
C THR A 30 2.46 2.96 -14.81
N ARG A 31 3.65 2.50 -15.17
CA ARG A 31 4.06 2.40 -16.57
C ARG A 31 3.98 0.98 -17.09
N ASN A 32 4.37 0.01 -16.25
CA ASN A 32 4.37 -1.40 -16.65
C ASN A 32 3.09 -2.14 -16.24
N LYS A 33 2.13 -1.45 -15.63
CA LYS A 33 0.85 -1.99 -15.16
C LYS A 33 1.00 -3.07 -14.09
N ARG A 34 2.10 -3.07 -13.35
CA ARG A 34 2.32 -3.95 -12.22
C ARG A 34 2.30 -3.12 -10.94
N VAL A 35 1.24 -3.28 -10.17
CA VAL A 35 1.00 -2.48 -8.97
C VAL A 35 1.04 -3.39 -7.75
N GLY A 36 1.85 -3.01 -6.78
CA GLY A 36 1.88 -3.66 -5.48
C GLY A 36 0.89 -3.01 -4.53
N VAL A 37 0.25 -3.82 -3.71
CA VAL A 37 -0.62 -3.34 -2.64
C VAL A 37 -0.14 -3.97 -1.35
N ILE A 38 0.24 -3.15 -0.38
CA ILE A 38 0.59 -3.63 0.94
C ILE A 38 -0.43 -3.14 1.95
N GLY A 39 -0.71 -3.98 2.92
CA GLY A 39 -1.73 -3.67 3.91
C GLY A 39 -1.72 -4.68 5.05
N THR A 40 -2.65 -4.49 5.98
CA THR A 40 -2.91 -5.49 7.01
C THR A 40 -3.51 -6.74 6.39
N ALA A 41 -3.49 -7.85 7.13
CA ALA A 41 -4.07 -9.09 6.63
C ALA A 41 -5.54 -8.90 6.22
N ALA A 42 -6.32 -8.20 7.03
CA ALA A 42 -7.74 -7.96 6.73
C ALA A 42 -7.93 -7.17 5.44
N THR A 43 -7.13 -6.12 5.23
CA THR A 43 -7.22 -5.30 4.02
C THR A 43 -6.86 -6.12 2.78
N ILE A 44 -5.80 -6.90 2.86
CA ILE A 44 -5.37 -7.72 1.73
C ILE A 44 -6.39 -8.81 1.41
N GLU A 45 -6.90 -9.49 2.43
CA GLU A 45 -7.91 -10.54 2.25
C GLU A 45 -9.22 -10.01 1.66
N SER A 46 -9.57 -8.74 1.96
CA SER A 46 -10.78 -8.14 1.41
C SER A 46 -10.73 -7.95 -0.11
N GLY A 47 -9.54 -7.82 -0.68
CA GLY A 47 -9.35 -7.62 -2.11
C GLY A 47 -9.83 -6.27 -2.64
N VAL A 48 -10.13 -5.30 -1.77
CA VAL A 48 -10.73 -4.03 -2.18
C VAL A 48 -9.85 -3.22 -3.12
N TYR A 49 -8.54 -3.21 -2.89
CA TYR A 49 -7.63 -2.47 -3.78
C TYR A 49 -7.51 -3.12 -5.15
N GLY A 50 -7.43 -4.44 -5.19
CA GLY A 50 -7.38 -5.17 -6.45
C GLY A 50 -8.62 -4.92 -7.30
N LYS A 51 -9.79 -4.95 -6.67
CA LYS A 51 -11.05 -4.66 -7.37
C LYS A 51 -11.07 -3.22 -7.88
N ALA A 52 -10.66 -2.26 -7.06
CA ALA A 52 -10.64 -0.86 -7.46
C ALA A 52 -9.66 -0.61 -8.61
N LEU A 53 -8.50 -1.24 -8.59
CA LEU A 53 -7.52 -1.12 -9.66
C LEU A 53 -8.04 -1.71 -10.96
N ARG A 54 -8.57 -2.92 -10.92
CA ARG A 54 -9.06 -3.60 -12.12
C ARG A 54 -10.31 -2.94 -12.70
N SER A 55 -11.11 -2.26 -11.87
CA SER A 55 -12.25 -1.51 -12.39
C SER A 55 -11.82 -0.28 -13.18
N ARG A 56 -10.63 0.25 -12.89
CA ARG A 56 -10.06 1.39 -13.63
C ARG A 56 -9.29 0.95 -14.87
N ASP A 57 -8.56 -0.15 -14.75
CA ASP A 57 -7.75 -0.70 -15.82
C ASP A 57 -7.68 -2.22 -15.67
N PRO A 58 -8.47 -2.97 -16.47
CA PRO A 58 -8.47 -4.43 -16.36
C PRO A 58 -7.14 -5.10 -16.67
N GLU A 59 -6.20 -4.40 -17.30
CA GLU A 59 -4.89 -4.95 -17.64
C GLU A 59 -3.89 -4.86 -16.50
N VAL A 60 -4.22 -4.14 -15.42
CA VAL A 60 -3.31 -4.01 -14.28
C VAL A 60 -3.14 -5.35 -13.57
N GLN A 61 -1.88 -5.71 -13.35
CA GLN A 61 -1.53 -6.86 -12.53
C GLN A 61 -1.30 -6.40 -11.10
N VAL A 62 -2.00 -7.00 -10.17
CA VAL A 62 -1.95 -6.62 -8.76
C VAL A 62 -1.18 -7.66 -7.98
N VAL A 63 -0.15 -7.22 -7.27
CA VAL A 63 0.63 -8.07 -6.37
C VAL A 63 0.35 -7.58 -4.94
N SER A 64 -0.40 -8.37 -4.20
CA SER A 64 -0.80 -8.01 -2.84
C SER A 64 0.09 -8.69 -1.81
N GLN A 65 0.42 -7.97 -0.75
CA GLN A 65 1.24 -8.51 0.34
C GLN A 65 0.75 -7.96 1.67
N SER A 66 0.36 -8.85 2.57
CA SER A 66 0.08 -8.45 3.94
C SER A 66 1.39 -8.24 4.69
N CYS A 67 1.44 -7.18 5.51
CA CYS A 67 2.63 -6.79 6.24
C CYS A 67 2.27 -6.59 7.73
N PRO A 68 1.91 -7.67 8.44
CA PRO A 68 1.38 -7.53 9.81
C PRO A 68 2.34 -6.91 10.81
N LEU A 69 3.66 -7.00 10.61
CA LEU A 69 4.61 -6.41 11.55
C LEU A 69 4.82 -4.91 11.35
N PHE A 70 4.34 -4.32 10.27
CA PHE A 70 4.55 -2.89 10.04
C PHE A 70 3.84 -2.03 11.08
N VAL A 71 2.63 -2.36 11.49
CA VAL A 71 1.90 -1.59 12.51
C VAL A 71 2.63 -1.63 13.85
N PRO A 72 3.02 -2.80 14.40
CA PRO A 72 3.82 -2.84 15.62
C PRO A 72 5.14 -2.06 15.52
N LEU A 73 5.84 -2.13 14.39
CA LEU A 73 7.08 -1.38 14.22
C LEU A 73 6.84 0.11 14.31
N VAL A 74 5.78 0.60 13.66
CA VAL A 74 5.44 2.03 13.71
C VAL A 74 5.03 2.44 15.12
N GLU A 75 4.20 1.63 15.78
CA GLU A 75 3.74 1.93 17.13
C GLU A 75 4.88 1.97 18.14
N GLU A 76 5.90 1.14 17.96
CA GLU A 76 7.09 1.14 18.81
C GLU A 76 8.11 2.22 18.41
N GLY A 77 7.85 2.95 17.34
CA GLY A 77 8.77 3.97 16.86
C GLY A 77 9.99 3.43 16.13
N TRP A 78 9.98 2.18 15.73
CA TRP A 78 11.08 1.54 15.00
C TRP A 78 10.93 1.82 13.51
N LEU A 79 11.15 3.07 13.13
CA LEU A 79 10.91 3.52 11.75
C LEU A 79 12.08 3.25 10.82
N ASN A 80 13.26 2.96 11.36
CA ASN A 80 14.45 2.68 10.57
C ASN A 80 15.34 1.69 11.31
N GLY A 81 16.51 1.42 10.75
CA GLY A 81 17.48 0.52 11.37
C GLY A 81 17.42 -0.89 10.81
N GLY A 82 18.33 -1.75 11.31
CA GLY A 82 18.55 -3.07 10.75
C GLY A 82 17.35 -4.02 10.84
N VAL A 83 16.67 -4.01 11.98
CA VAL A 83 15.50 -4.90 12.16
C VAL A 83 14.38 -4.48 11.23
N THR A 84 14.02 -3.21 11.21
CA THR A 84 12.97 -2.69 10.35
C THR A 84 13.31 -2.90 8.88
N GLY A 85 14.55 -2.65 8.49
CA GLY A 85 15.00 -2.89 7.12
C GLY A 85 14.85 -4.33 6.69
N LYS A 86 15.17 -5.28 7.56
CA LYS A 86 15.03 -6.71 7.25
C LYS A 86 13.58 -7.14 7.15
N VAL A 87 12.71 -6.59 8.00
CA VAL A 87 11.28 -6.88 7.93
C VAL A 87 10.70 -6.37 6.61
N ILE A 88 11.07 -5.15 6.23
CA ILE A 88 10.65 -4.57 4.95
C ILE A 88 11.13 -5.44 3.80
N GLN A 89 12.38 -5.82 3.79
CA GLN A 89 12.94 -6.69 2.74
C GLN A 89 12.18 -8.01 2.65
N LYS A 90 11.92 -8.64 3.78
CA LYS A 90 11.24 -9.93 3.79
C LYS A 90 9.83 -9.84 3.20
N TYR A 91 9.08 -8.82 3.58
CA TYR A 91 7.72 -8.66 3.07
C TYR A 91 7.68 -8.21 1.61
N LEU A 92 8.58 -7.31 1.22
CA LEU A 92 8.46 -6.62 -0.06
C LEU A 92 9.31 -7.22 -1.17
N GLN A 93 10.20 -8.17 -0.84
CA GLN A 93 11.00 -8.82 -1.87
C GLN A 93 10.14 -9.46 -2.98
N PRO A 94 9.02 -10.14 -2.66
CA PRO A 94 8.16 -10.68 -3.73
C PRO A 94 7.63 -9.62 -4.68
N LEU A 95 7.35 -8.41 -4.18
CA LEU A 95 6.90 -7.31 -5.04
C LEU A 95 8.03 -6.85 -5.96
N LYS A 96 9.23 -6.75 -5.42
CA LYS A 96 10.40 -6.36 -6.20
C LYS A 96 10.71 -7.40 -7.26
N ASP A 97 10.63 -8.68 -6.93
CA ASP A 97 10.86 -9.77 -7.86
C ASP A 97 9.83 -9.79 -8.99
N ARG A 98 8.62 -9.32 -8.72
CA ARG A 98 7.54 -9.21 -9.70
C ARG A 98 7.59 -7.90 -10.48
N HIS A 99 8.59 -7.07 -10.27
CA HIS A 99 8.82 -5.83 -10.99
C HIS A 99 7.68 -4.81 -10.90
N VAL A 100 7.03 -4.73 -9.73
CA VAL A 100 6.03 -3.67 -9.54
C VAL A 100 6.73 -2.31 -9.61
N ASP A 101 6.11 -1.37 -10.27
CA ASP A 101 6.64 -0.02 -10.39
C ASP A 101 5.88 1.01 -9.57
N THR A 102 4.81 0.60 -8.93
CA THR A 102 3.96 1.45 -8.12
C THR A 102 3.46 0.64 -6.93
N VAL A 103 3.49 1.22 -5.74
CA VAL A 103 3.05 0.55 -4.51
C VAL A 103 2.01 1.42 -3.81
N ILE A 104 0.88 0.81 -3.48
CA ILE A 104 -0.15 1.44 -2.65
C ILE A 104 0.08 1.06 -1.20
N LEU A 105 0.17 2.08 -0.35
CA LEU A 105 0.27 1.89 1.09
C LEU A 105 -1.16 1.82 1.65
N GLY A 106 -1.64 0.61 1.88
CA GLY A 106 -3.03 0.34 2.23
C GLY A 106 -3.37 0.44 3.72
N CYS A 107 -2.52 1.06 4.51
CA CYS A 107 -2.73 1.24 5.94
C CYS A 107 -2.27 2.62 6.37
N THR A 108 -2.99 3.26 7.27
CA THR A 108 -2.69 4.62 7.72
C THR A 108 -1.36 4.75 8.45
N HIS A 109 -0.82 3.66 8.99
CA HIS A 109 0.49 3.65 9.66
C HIS A 109 1.65 3.60 8.67
N TYR A 110 1.43 3.06 7.49
CA TYR A 110 2.51 2.75 6.54
C TYR A 110 3.24 3.98 5.98
N PRO A 111 2.59 5.14 5.80
CA PRO A 111 3.32 6.32 5.36
C PRO A 111 4.49 6.72 6.27
N LEU A 112 4.47 6.33 7.54
CA LEU A 112 5.60 6.59 8.44
C LEU A 112 6.83 5.76 8.09
N LEU A 113 6.68 4.67 7.32
CA LEU A 113 7.76 3.85 6.80
C LEU A 113 8.09 4.18 5.34
N HIS A 114 7.54 5.25 4.82
CA HIS A 114 7.60 5.62 3.42
C HIS A 114 9.03 5.67 2.87
N GLU A 115 9.94 6.33 3.57
CA GLU A 115 11.31 6.44 3.09
C GLU A 115 12.03 5.10 3.05
N GLU A 116 11.83 4.28 4.10
CA GLU A 116 12.45 2.96 4.17
C GLU A 116 11.91 2.04 3.08
N ILE A 117 10.62 2.11 2.82
CA ILE A 117 9.99 1.31 1.74
C ILE A 117 10.50 1.79 0.39
N ARG A 118 10.55 3.09 0.16
CA ARG A 118 11.06 3.65 -1.08
C ARG A 118 12.52 3.24 -1.32
N ASP A 119 13.34 3.34 -0.29
CA ASP A 119 14.76 3.00 -0.41
C ASP A 119 14.94 1.53 -0.77
N PHE A 120 14.09 0.66 -0.25
CA PHE A 120 14.13 -0.75 -0.60
C PHE A 120 13.87 -0.98 -2.09
N PHE A 121 12.88 -0.31 -2.66
CA PHE A 121 12.56 -0.45 -4.09
C PHE A 121 13.53 0.29 -5.00
N GLY A 122 14.19 1.32 -4.49
CA GLY A 122 15.06 2.16 -5.28
C GLY A 122 14.35 3.37 -5.87
N PRO A 123 15.10 4.32 -6.47
CA PRO A 123 14.55 5.61 -6.88
C PRO A 123 13.55 5.55 -8.04
N SER A 124 13.48 4.44 -8.77
CA SER A 124 12.56 4.30 -9.90
C SER A 124 11.15 3.90 -9.48
N ALA A 125 10.94 3.49 -8.23
CA ALA A 125 9.61 3.07 -7.77
C ALA A 125 8.70 4.28 -7.56
N ALA A 126 7.50 4.24 -8.16
CA ALA A 126 6.46 5.24 -7.94
C ALA A 126 5.63 4.87 -6.71
N ARG A 127 4.87 5.82 -6.19
CA ARG A 127 4.07 5.59 -4.98
C ARG A 127 2.65 6.04 -5.09
#